data_c59dafcc7af8f86f45cd549e4bfe4ca9
#
_entry.id   c59dafcc7af8f86f45cd549e4bfe4ca9
#
_cell.length_a   1.000
_cell.length_b   1.000
_cell.length_c   1.000
_cell.angle_alpha   90.00
_cell.angle_beta   90.00
_cell.angle_gamma   90.00
#
_symmetry.space_group_name_H-M   'P 1'
#
loop_
_entity.id
_entity.type
_entity.pdbx_description
1 polymer ?
#
loop_
_entity_poly.entity_id
_entity_poly.type
_entity_poly.pdbx_seq_one_letter_code
_entity_poly.pdbx_strand_id
1 'polypeptide(L)'
;MSVWLPTAPCRPDTCLGERTPEVSQPRRALRLTACLVAALVGVLLSLPVRLLPYGTRDRLIRLWARVLLRTLGVTVNLGTTGTTGTPGTAGTARAGGASDGGAAVGGAAVGAGAVGGGAVGADGALVVANHVSWLDIPLLAAGRPGRSLAKTEVRKWPVLGPLVAWGGTVFLDRDRLRTLPDTVAAVTEVLRSGHPVIVFPEGSTWCGRESGRFRPALFQAAVEAGAFVQPVTIRYRLADGRPTSAPAFIGDDGLLTSLARVVAVRGLVADVTFLPPIPPPGPQPTRAGARRELARAAQAAVEGIR
;
A
#
# COMPACT_ATOMS: atom_id res chain seq x y z
N MET A 1 -0.06 9.45 25.95
CA MET A 1 -0.80 9.21 24.68
C MET A 1 -1.99 10.15 24.63
N SER A 2 -2.16 10.87 23.53
CA SER A 2 -3.28 11.82 23.40
C SER A 2 -4.60 11.06 23.26
N VAL A 3 -5.61 11.40 24.06
CA VAL A 3 -6.96 10.81 24.07
C VAL A 3 -7.68 11.03 22.72
N TRP A 4 -7.16 11.92 21.89
CA TRP A 4 -7.75 12.31 20.59
C TRP A 4 -7.21 11.53 19.39
N LEU A 5 -6.18 10.67 19.61
CA LEU A 5 -5.62 9.87 18.52
C LEU A 5 -6.47 8.60 18.34
N PRO A 6 -6.80 8.25 17.08
CA PRO A 6 -7.43 6.97 16.83
C PRO A 6 -6.45 5.86 17.19
N THR A 7 -6.85 5.00 18.12
CA THR A 7 -6.15 3.78 18.48
C THR A 7 -7.00 2.60 18.02
N ALA A 8 -6.37 1.65 17.33
CA ALA A 8 -7.03 0.39 17.05
C ALA A 8 -7.17 -0.42 18.36
N PRO A 9 -8.28 -1.13 18.59
CA PRO A 9 -8.44 -2.01 19.75
C PRO A 9 -7.55 -3.27 19.64
N CYS A 10 -6.87 -3.45 18.53
CA CYS A 10 -6.02 -4.59 18.22
C CYS A 10 -4.82 -4.69 19.16
N ARG A 11 -4.58 -5.89 19.69
CA ARG A 11 -3.41 -6.20 20.53
C ARG A 11 -2.66 -7.41 19.96
N PRO A 12 -1.32 -7.46 20.11
CA PRO A 12 -0.52 -8.55 19.59
C PRO A 12 -0.93 -9.93 20.14
N ASP A 13 -1.24 -10.02 21.44
CA ASP A 13 -1.65 -11.23 22.14
C ASP A 13 -2.95 -11.83 21.60
N THR A 14 -3.91 -11.00 21.22
CA THR A 14 -5.23 -11.43 20.73
C THR A 14 -5.28 -11.58 19.22
N CYS A 15 -4.55 -10.75 18.48
CA CYS A 15 -4.66 -10.69 17.02
C CYS A 15 -3.57 -11.45 16.27
N LEU A 16 -2.39 -11.67 16.88
CA LEU A 16 -1.22 -12.29 16.21
C LEU A 16 -0.99 -13.76 16.61
N GLY A 17 -1.84 -14.35 17.44
CA GLY A 17 -1.68 -15.72 17.97
C GLY A 17 -1.88 -16.84 16.93
N GLU A 18 -2.11 -16.51 15.66
CA GLU A 18 -2.31 -17.47 14.60
C GLU A 18 -1.00 -18.20 14.24
N ARG A 19 -1.03 -19.54 14.26
CA ARG A 19 0.10 -20.34 13.80
C ARG A 19 0.20 -20.29 12.27
N THR A 20 1.26 -19.67 11.79
CA THR A 20 1.58 -19.61 10.37
C THR A 20 2.67 -20.62 10.02
N PRO A 21 2.65 -21.20 8.81
CA PRO A 21 3.77 -22.02 8.35
C PRO A 21 5.04 -21.17 8.27
N GLU A 22 6.15 -21.72 8.78
CA GLU A 22 7.40 -20.99 8.87
C GLU A 22 8.47 -21.55 7.92
N VAL A 23 9.43 -20.72 7.57
CA VAL A 23 10.63 -21.11 6.84
C VAL A 23 11.74 -21.51 7.81
N SER A 24 12.74 -22.29 7.33
CA SER A 24 13.90 -22.70 8.11
C SER A 24 14.75 -21.50 8.57
N GLN A 25 15.49 -21.66 9.67
CA GLN A 25 16.35 -20.62 10.25
C GLN A 25 17.37 -20.03 9.23
N PRO A 26 18.08 -20.85 8.42
CA PRO A 26 18.98 -20.30 7.40
C PRO A 26 18.27 -19.40 6.40
N ARG A 27 17.03 -19.76 6.02
CA ARG A 27 16.24 -18.96 5.09
C ARG A 27 15.75 -17.64 5.73
N ARG A 28 15.46 -17.63 7.04
CA ARG A 28 15.16 -16.38 7.78
C ARG A 28 16.39 -15.46 7.79
N ALA A 29 17.56 -15.99 8.11
CA ALA A 29 18.80 -15.22 8.12
C ALA A 29 19.09 -14.64 6.73
N LEU A 30 18.96 -15.44 5.67
CA LEU A 30 19.14 -14.97 4.29
C LEU A 30 18.17 -13.83 3.94
N ARG A 31 16.88 -13.95 4.29
CA ARG A 31 15.88 -12.91 4.05
C ARG A 31 16.21 -11.62 4.80
N LEU A 32 16.60 -11.70 6.07
CA LEU A 32 17.02 -10.54 6.87
C LEU A 32 18.22 -9.84 6.27
N THR A 33 19.29 -10.60 5.93
CA THR A 33 20.48 -10.03 5.31
C THR A 33 20.15 -9.38 3.98
N ALA A 34 19.41 -10.05 3.11
CA ALA A 34 19.00 -9.50 1.83
C ALA A 34 18.12 -8.24 1.98
N CYS A 35 17.22 -8.21 2.97
CA CYS A 35 16.41 -7.03 3.28
C CYS A 35 17.28 -5.86 3.75
N LEU A 36 18.24 -6.10 4.65
CA LEU A 36 19.17 -5.06 5.11
C LEU A 36 20.02 -4.50 3.96
N VAL A 37 20.53 -5.37 3.09
CA VAL A 37 21.26 -4.94 1.89
C VAL A 37 20.38 -4.12 0.97
N ALA A 38 19.14 -4.58 0.68
CA ALA A 38 18.20 -3.85 -0.16
C ALA A 38 17.83 -2.49 0.44
N ALA A 39 17.65 -2.41 1.76
CA ALA A 39 17.38 -1.15 2.46
C ALA A 39 18.58 -0.20 2.38
N LEU A 40 19.79 -0.69 2.62
CA LEU A 40 21.01 0.11 2.51
C LEU A 40 21.23 0.64 1.09
N VAL A 41 21.05 -0.20 0.07
CA VAL A 41 21.10 0.21 -1.34
C VAL A 41 20.05 1.28 -1.62
N GLY A 42 18.84 1.13 -1.10
CA GLY A 42 17.79 2.15 -1.22
C GLY A 42 18.18 3.50 -0.60
N VAL A 43 18.83 3.49 0.57
CA VAL A 43 19.36 4.70 1.22
C VAL A 43 20.45 5.34 0.36
N LEU A 44 21.44 4.58 -0.08
CA LEU A 44 22.55 5.09 -0.89
C LEU A 44 22.08 5.66 -2.24
N LEU A 45 21.12 4.99 -2.88
CA LEU A 45 20.58 5.44 -4.18
C LEU A 45 19.53 6.54 -4.05
N SER A 46 19.00 6.81 -2.88
CA SER A 46 17.91 7.77 -2.71
C SER A 46 18.29 9.20 -3.11
N LEU A 47 19.53 9.63 -2.89
CA LEU A 47 20.01 10.95 -3.27
C LEU A 47 20.19 11.08 -4.80
N PRO A 48 20.96 10.21 -5.50
CA PRO A 48 21.12 10.31 -6.95
C PRO A 48 19.79 10.10 -7.71
N VAL A 49 18.90 9.25 -7.21
CA VAL A 49 17.59 9.00 -7.84
C VAL A 49 16.73 10.27 -7.87
N ARG A 50 16.89 11.19 -6.93
CA ARG A 50 16.18 12.48 -6.92
C ARG A 50 16.54 13.40 -8.09
N LEU A 51 17.73 13.25 -8.63
CA LEU A 51 18.21 14.05 -9.77
C LEU A 51 17.66 13.56 -11.10
N LEU A 52 17.01 12.37 -11.11
CA LEU A 52 16.47 11.78 -12.32
C LEU A 52 15.10 12.36 -12.68
N PRO A 53 14.74 12.35 -13.98
CA PRO A 53 13.39 12.69 -14.42
C PRO A 53 12.33 11.83 -13.73
N TYR A 54 11.15 12.42 -13.47
CA TYR A 54 10.07 11.83 -12.67
C TYR A 54 9.73 10.39 -13.10
N GLY A 55 9.54 10.13 -14.39
CA GLY A 55 9.18 8.79 -14.88
C GLY A 55 10.25 7.72 -14.64
N THR A 56 11.54 8.08 -14.74
CA THR A 56 12.65 7.16 -14.44
C THR A 56 12.74 6.90 -12.93
N ARG A 57 12.62 7.94 -12.14
CA ARG A 57 12.59 7.87 -10.68
C ARG A 57 11.47 6.93 -10.21
N ASP A 58 10.26 7.07 -10.73
CA ASP A 58 9.11 6.23 -10.39
C ASP A 58 9.35 4.75 -10.73
N ARG A 59 9.94 4.47 -11.90
CA ARG A 59 10.29 3.10 -12.28
C ARG A 59 11.30 2.47 -11.32
N LEU A 60 12.32 3.23 -10.91
CA LEU A 60 13.33 2.77 -9.95
C LEU A 60 12.73 2.53 -8.57
N ILE A 61 11.85 3.40 -8.10
CA ILE A 61 11.15 3.23 -6.82
C ILE A 61 10.29 1.97 -6.84
N ARG A 62 9.51 1.74 -7.91
CA ARG A 62 8.71 0.51 -8.08
C ARG A 62 9.58 -0.74 -8.07
N LEU A 63 10.67 -0.73 -8.84
CA LEU A 63 11.59 -1.86 -8.90
C LEU A 63 12.20 -2.15 -7.52
N TRP A 64 12.73 -1.12 -6.86
CA TRP A 64 13.31 -1.24 -5.53
C TRP A 64 12.30 -1.76 -4.51
N ALA A 65 11.09 -1.24 -4.49
CA ALA A 65 10.03 -1.70 -3.60
C ALA A 65 9.69 -3.18 -3.81
N ARG A 66 9.61 -3.62 -5.07
CA ARG A 66 9.39 -5.04 -5.41
C ARG A 66 10.55 -5.93 -4.97
N VAL A 67 11.79 -5.48 -5.14
CA VAL A 67 12.98 -6.20 -4.67
C VAL A 67 12.95 -6.32 -3.15
N LEU A 68 12.70 -5.22 -2.43
CA LEU A 68 12.60 -5.21 -0.97
C LEU A 68 11.53 -6.21 -0.47
N LEU A 69 10.33 -6.19 -1.05
CA LEU A 69 9.25 -7.11 -0.68
C LEU A 69 9.61 -8.58 -0.96
N ARG A 70 10.29 -8.85 -2.08
CA ARG A 70 10.79 -10.20 -2.40
C ARG A 70 11.84 -10.68 -1.40
N THR A 71 12.76 -9.80 -0.96
CA THR A 71 13.77 -10.18 0.06
C THR A 71 13.12 -10.56 1.38
N LEU A 72 12.00 -9.93 1.73
CA LEU A 72 11.19 -10.29 2.90
C LEU A 72 10.39 -11.59 2.72
N GLY A 73 10.33 -12.12 1.50
CA GLY A 73 9.56 -13.31 1.16
C GLY A 73 8.07 -13.04 0.96
N VAL A 74 7.72 -11.79 0.62
CA VAL A 74 6.35 -11.37 0.31
C VAL A 74 6.11 -11.46 -1.20
N THR A 75 5.11 -12.21 -1.61
CA THR A 75 4.59 -12.22 -2.98
C THR A 75 3.56 -11.10 -3.12
N VAL A 76 3.70 -10.25 -4.12
CA VAL A 76 2.80 -9.11 -4.34
C VAL A 76 1.96 -9.33 -5.57
N ASN A 77 0.65 -9.30 -5.40
CA ASN A 77 -0.32 -9.28 -6.49
C ASN A 77 -0.89 -7.87 -6.61
N LEU A 78 -0.68 -7.25 -7.76
CA LEU A 78 -1.22 -5.93 -8.05
C LEU A 78 -2.41 -6.10 -9.00
N GLY A 79 -3.58 -5.65 -8.58
CA GLY A 79 -4.82 -5.69 -9.36
C GLY A 79 -5.45 -4.30 -9.51
N THR A 80 -6.25 -4.15 -10.56
CA THR A 80 -7.15 -3.00 -10.76
C THR A 80 -8.55 -3.55 -10.99
N THR A 81 -9.55 -3.03 -10.27
CA THR A 81 -10.95 -3.30 -10.61
C THR A 81 -11.39 -2.35 -11.70
N GLY A 82 -11.63 -2.89 -12.88
CA GLY A 82 -12.02 -2.09 -14.06
C GLY A 82 -11.91 -2.86 -15.37
N THR A 83 -11.20 -3.98 -15.37
CA THR A 83 -11.28 -5.01 -16.39
C THR A 83 -12.12 -6.16 -15.85
N THR A 84 -13.32 -6.33 -16.37
CA THR A 84 -14.20 -7.47 -16.17
C THR A 84 -13.49 -8.77 -16.56
N GLY A 85 -12.78 -9.35 -15.61
CA GLY A 85 -12.28 -10.71 -15.64
C GLY A 85 -12.90 -11.42 -14.46
N THR A 86 -13.97 -12.16 -14.68
CA THR A 86 -14.59 -13.12 -13.75
C THR A 86 -13.49 -13.96 -13.10
N PRO A 87 -13.48 -14.15 -11.77
CA PRO A 87 -12.60 -15.13 -11.15
C PRO A 87 -12.99 -16.50 -11.72
N GLY A 88 -12.14 -17.05 -12.59
CA GLY A 88 -12.34 -18.37 -13.14
C GLY A 88 -12.38 -19.41 -12.02
N THR A 89 -13.56 -19.92 -11.75
CA THR A 89 -13.76 -21.22 -11.15
C THR A 89 -12.95 -22.22 -11.97
N ALA A 90 -11.96 -22.85 -11.36
CA ALA A 90 -11.30 -24.02 -11.92
C ALA A 90 -12.32 -25.16 -12.01
N GLY A 91 -13.05 -25.18 -13.12
CA GLY A 91 -13.90 -26.26 -13.52
C GLY A 91 -13.06 -27.32 -14.23
N THR A 92 -12.95 -28.48 -13.65
CA THR A 92 -12.46 -29.70 -14.28
C THR A 92 -13.34 -30.01 -15.49
N ALA A 93 -12.87 -29.71 -16.69
CA ALA A 93 -13.48 -30.21 -17.92
C ALA A 93 -12.82 -31.49 -18.35
N ARG A 94 -13.65 -32.53 -18.38
CA ARG A 94 -13.38 -33.89 -18.83
C ARG A 94 -13.26 -33.93 -20.35
N ALA A 95 -12.31 -34.73 -20.83
CA ALA A 95 -12.01 -34.94 -22.23
C ALA A 95 -13.18 -35.51 -23.01
N GLY A 96 -13.33 -35.08 -24.25
CA GLY A 96 -14.18 -35.66 -25.28
C GLY A 96 -13.85 -35.15 -26.67
N GLY A 97 -13.08 -35.88 -27.41
CA GLY A 97 -13.10 -36.33 -28.78
C GLY A 97 -13.02 -35.34 -29.96
N ALA A 98 -11.95 -35.56 -30.73
CA ALA A 98 -11.82 -35.66 -32.22
C ALA A 98 -11.65 -34.40 -33.10
N SER A 99 -10.48 -34.38 -33.71
CA SER A 99 -10.07 -34.22 -35.15
C SER A 99 -9.91 -32.84 -35.76
N ASP A 100 -8.73 -32.75 -36.27
CA ASP A 100 -8.19 -32.19 -37.52
C ASP A 100 -7.71 -30.75 -37.64
N GLY A 101 -6.43 -30.67 -37.93
CA GLY A 101 -5.89 -29.82 -38.98
C GLY A 101 -5.10 -28.58 -38.60
N GLY A 102 -3.77 -28.63 -38.74
CA GLY A 102 -3.06 -27.46 -39.24
C GLY A 102 -2.04 -26.77 -38.28
N ALA A 103 -0.81 -26.96 -38.65
CA ALA A 103 0.44 -26.36 -38.11
C ALA A 103 0.43 -24.86 -37.93
N ALA A 104 1.08 -24.38 -36.87
CA ALA A 104 2.08 -23.31 -36.92
C ALA A 104 2.76 -23.13 -35.55
N VAL A 105 4.09 -23.23 -35.57
CA VAL A 105 5.03 -22.98 -34.50
C VAL A 105 5.01 -21.49 -34.15
N GLY A 106 4.84 -21.16 -32.87
CA GLY A 106 4.99 -19.79 -32.36
C GLY A 106 5.15 -19.80 -30.86
N GLY A 107 6.39 -19.74 -30.40
CA GLY A 107 6.76 -19.62 -29.01
C GLY A 107 6.20 -18.34 -28.42
N ALA A 108 5.25 -18.46 -27.49
CA ALA A 108 4.76 -17.35 -26.71
C ALA A 108 5.62 -17.18 -25.47
N ALA A 109 6.51 -16.20 -25.51
CA ALA A 109 7.12 -15.60 -24.34
C ALA A 109 6.00 -15.14 -23.40
N VAL A 110 6.05 -15.58 -22.12
CA VAL A 110 5.18 -15.09 -21.06
C VAL A 110 5.52 -13.61 -20.84
N GLY A 111 4.82 -12.74 -21.53
CA GLY A 111 4.89 -11.31 -21.39
C GLY A 111 4.47 -10.90 -19.98
N ALA A 112 5.40 -10.29 -19.23
CA ALA A 112 5.06 -9.49 -18.07
C ALA A 112 4.08 -8.41 -18.53
N GLY A 113 2.80 -8.58 -18.23
CA GLY A 113 1.76 -7.64 -18.55
C GLY A 113 2.11 -6.27 -17.98
N ALA A 114 2.55 -5.39 -18.88
CA ALA A 114 2.60 -3.96 -18.60
C ALA A 114 1.17 -3.54 -18.28
N VAL A 115 0.94 -3.10 -17.03
CA VAL A 115 -0.32 -2.48 -16.63
C VAL A 115 -0.42 -1.21 -17.46
N GLY A 116 -1.14 -1.29 -18.58
CA GLY A 116 -1.37 -0.21 -19.51
C GLY A 116 -2.07 0.93 -18.79
N GLY A 117 -1.41 2.08 -18.75
CA GLY A 117 -1.93 3.29 -18.19
C GLY A 117 -3.11 3.80 -19.00
N GLY A 118 -4.29 3.55 -18.49
CA GLY A 118 -5.56 4.12 -18.96
C GLY A 118 -6.36 4.65 -17.80
N ALA A 119 -5.71 5.31 -16.81
CA ALA A 119 -6.41 5.98 -15.74
C ALA A 119 -6.43 7.48 -16.00
N VAL A 120 -7.56 7.96 -16.52
CA VAL A 120 -7.91 9.37 -16.59
C VAL A 120 -7.72 9.97 -15.19
N GLY A 121 -6.86 11.00 -15.04
CA GLY A 121 -6.64 11.73 -13.80
C GLY A 121 -5.57 11.16 -12.85
N ALA A 122 -4.60 10.41 -13.37
CA ALA A 122 -3.61 9.70 -12.57
C ALA A 122 -2.56 10.57 -11.87
N ASP A 123 -2.30 11.76 -12.39
CA ASP A 123 -1.32 12.68 -11.84
C ASP A 123 -1.99 13.49 -10.73
N GLY A 124 -1.40 13.48 -9.51
CA GLY A 124 -1.90 14.24 -8.37
C GLY A 124 -3.11 13.68 -7.63
N ALA A 125 -3.26 12.35 -7.52
CA ALA A 125 -4.37 11.76 -6.76
C ALA A 125 -4.04 11.54 -5.27
N LEU A 126 -5.05 11.68 -4.41
CA LEU A 126 -4.97 11.26 -3.02
C LEU A 126 -5.21 9.74 -2.95
N VAL A 127 -4.16 8.97 -2.80
CA VAL A 127 -4.23 7.51 -2.65
C VAL A 127 -4.59 7.18 -1.21
N VAL A 128 -5.69 6.49 -1.00
CA VAL A 128 -6.20 6.13 0.34
C VAL A 128 -6.35 4.62 0.47
N ALA A 129 -5.79 4.06 1.54
CA ALA A 129 -5.82 2.62 1.78
C ALA A 129 -6.15 2.29 3.23
N ASN A 130 -6.64 1.08 3.47
CA ASN A 130 -6.63 0.48 4.80
C ASN A 130 -5.19 0.26 5.28
N HIS A 131 -4.96 0.21 6.58
CA HIS A 131 -3.62 0.13 7.16
C HIS A 131 -3.46 -1.06 8.09
N VAL A 132 -2.65 -2.02 7.70
CA VAL A 132 -2.40 -3.26 8.45
C VAL A 132 -0.95 -3.33 8.93
N SER A 133 -0.01 -2.87 8.10
CA SER A 133 1.42 -3.12 8.32
C SER A 133 2.28 -1.94 7.84
N TRP A 134 3.50 -1.87 8.36
CA TRP A 134 4.54 -1.03 7.76
C TRP A 134 4.88 -1.46 6.32
N LEU A 135 4.56 -2.72 5.94
CA LEU A 135 4.69 -3.24 4.57
C LEU A 135 3.76 -2.54 3.58
N ASP A 136 2.68 -1.91 4.03
CA ASP A 136 1.70 -1.26 3.16
C ASP A 136 2.35 -0.13 2.34
N ILE A 137 3.36 0.54 2.92
CA ILE A 137 4.09 1.62 2.24
C ILE A 137 4.87 1.09 1.03
N PRO A 138 5.79 0.10 1.15
CA PRO A 138 6.46 -0.46 -0.02
C PRO A 138 5.51 -1.22 -0.96
N LEU A 139 4.39 -1.77 -0.48
CA LEU A 139 3.38 -2.38 -1.35
C LEU A 139 2.73 -1.37 -2.28
N LEU A 140 2.30 -0.23 -1.75
CA LEU A 140 1.75 0.86 -2.56
C LEU A 140 2.81 1.43 -3.50
N ALA A 141 4.05 1.61 -3.04
CA ALA A 141 5.16 2.07 -3.87
C ALA A 141 5.50 1.09 -5.01
N ALA A 142 5.30 -0.22 -4.84
CA ALA A 142 5.50 -1.23 -5.89
C ALA A 142 4.46 -1.13 -7.02
N GLY A 143 3.27 -0.61 -6.73
CA GLY A 143 2.20 -0.35 -7.71
C GLY A 143 2.22 1.10 -8.22
N ARG A 144 2.08 2.05 -7.31
CA ARG A 144 2.01 3.49 -7.59
C ARG A 144 2.83 4.27 -6.57
N PRO A 145 4.07 4.65 -6.90
CA PRO A 145 4.87 5.51 -6.04
C PRO A 145 4.16 6.84 -5.78
N GLY A 146 4.29 7.33 -4.57
CA GLY A 146 3.71 8.60 -4.14
C GLY A 146 4.40 9.10 -2.87
N ARG A 147 4.14 10.35 -2.50
CA ARG A 147 4.63 10.89 -1.24
C ARG A 147 3.76 10.36 -0.10
N SER A 148 4.36 9.63 0.82
CA SER A 148 3.64 9.09 1.98
C SER A 148 3.45 10.13 3.06
N LEU A 149 2.37 10.01 3.83
CA LEU A 149 2.20 10.73 5.08
C LEU A 149 2.69 9.83 6.22
N ALA A 150 3.67 10.29 6.98
CA ALA A 150 4.24 9.53 8.10
C ALA A 150 4.24 10.35 9.40
N LYS A 151 4.31 9.63 10.53
CA LYS A 151 4.52 10.25 11.83
C LYS A 151 5.92 10.89 11.91
N THR A 152 6.04 12.00 12.61
CA THR A 152 7.32 12.70 12.82
C THR A 152 8.38 11.80 13.48
N GLU A 153 7.97 10.85 14.33
CA GLU A 153 8.86 9.92 15.03
C GLU A 153 9.59 8.98 14.08
N VAL A 154 8.96 8.60 12.95
CA VAL A 154 9.58 7.73 11.93
C VAL A 154 10.85 8.36 11.35
N ARG A 155 10.93 9.71 11.34
CA ARG A 155 12.13 10.43 10.91
C ARG A 155 13.37 10.09 11.73
N LYS A 156 13.18 9.68 12.99
CA LYS A 156 14.27 9.34 13.93
C LYS A 156 14.71 7.88 13.82
N TRP A 157 14.01 7.06 13.05
CA TRP A 157 14.37 5.63 12.92
C TRP A 157 15.64 5.47 12.09
N PRO A 158 16.61 4.66 12.56
CA PRO A 158 17.80 4.39 11.79
C PRO A 158 17.43 3.69 10.46
N VAL A 159 18.11 4.01 9.38
CA VAL A 159 17.88 3.50 8.01
C VAL A 159 16.55 3.95 7.38
N LEU A 160 15.41 3.74 8.06
CA LEU A 160 14.10 4.11 7.53
C LEU A 160 13.85 5.63 7.57
N GLY A 161 14.34 6.33 8.59
CA GLY A 161 14.16 7.77 8.72
C GLY A 161 14.70 8.55 7.50
N PRO A 162 15.96 8.37 7.11
CA PRO A 162 16.51 8.96 5.90
C PRO A 162 15.75 8.54 4.63
N LEU A 163 15.43 7.25 4.48
CA LEU A 163 14.72 6.74 3.31
C LEU A 163 13.35 7.41 3.14
N VAL A 164 12.60 7.51 4.23
CA VAL A 164 11.26 8.12 4.26
C VAL A 164 11.36 9.63 4.04
N ALA A 165 12.30 10.32 4.71
CA ALA A 165 12.50 11.75 4.55
C ALA A 165 12.93 12.11 3.13
N TRP A 166 13.81 11.31 2.53
CA TRP A 166 14.28 11.52 1.16
C TRP A 166 13.26 11.08 0.11
N GLY A 167 12.30 10.20 0.45
CA GLY A 167 11.14 9.88 -0.38
C GLY A 167 10.17 11.03 -0.60
N GLY A 168 10.39 12.20 0.02
CA GLY A 168 9.49 13.35 -0.06
C GLY A 168 8.25 13.20 0.83
N THR A 169 8.36 12.41 1.88
CA THR A 169 7.28 12.19 2.86
C THR A 169 6.85 13.49 3.52
N VAL A 170 5.55 13.69 3.61
CA VAL A 170 4.95 14.74 4.42
C VAL A 170 4.86 14.23 5.86
N PHE A 171 5.49 14.93 6.81
CA PHE A 171 5.45 14.51 8.20
C PHE A 171 4.28 15.17 8.93
N LEU A 172 3.52 14.36 9.67
CA LEU A 172 2.41 14.79 10.51
C LEU A 172 2.80 14.62 11.99
N ASP A 173 2.78 15.72 12.72
CA ASP A 173 2.82 15.69 14.18
C ASP A 173 1.40 15.39 14.69
N ARG A 174 1.16 14.14 15.10
CA ARG A 174 -0.15 13.70 15.58
C ARG A 174 -0.49 14.19 16.98
N ASP A 175 0.52 14.56 17.77
CA ASP A 175 0.32 15.06 19.12
C ASP A 175 -0.11 16.53 19.13
N ARG A 176 0.03 17.22 17.98
CA ARG A 176 -0.35 18.60 17.80
C ARG A 176 -1.43 18.74 16.73
N LEU A 177 -2.69 18.56 17.10
CA LEU A 177 -3.83 18.72 16.18
C LEU A 177 -3.89 20.12 15.54
N ARG A 178 -3.29 21.12 16.17
CA ARG A 178 -3.20 22.50 15.63
C ARG A 178 -2.35 22.60 14.35
N THR A 179 -1.47 21.62 14.09
CA THR A 179 -0.65 21.56 12.85
C THR A 179 -1.35 20.84 11.70
N LEU A 180 -2.55 20.30 11.93
CA LEU A 180 -3.32 19.59 10.91
C LEU A 180 -3.68 20.48 9.70
N PRO A 181 -4.07 21.76 9.86
CA PRO A 181 -4.29 22.66 8.72
C PRO A 181 -3.04 22.82 7.85
N ASP A 182 -1.85 22.98 8.45
CA ASP A 182 -0.59 23.09 7.72
C ASP A 182 -0.28 21.81 6.94
N THR A 183 -0.56 20.67 7.54
CA THR A 183 -0.40 19.36 6.87
C THR A 183 -1.36 19.26 5.68
N VAL A 184 -2.62 19.66 5.82
CA VAL A 184 -3.60 19.69 4.74
C VAL A 184 -3.12 20.60 3.62
N ALA A 185 -2.63 21.81 3.93
CA ALA A 185 -2.09 22.74 2.95
C ALA A 185 -0.88 22.14 2.20
N ALA A 186 0.05 21.50 2.92
CA ALA A 186 1.20 20.83 2.31
C ALA A 186 0.80 19.69 1.37
N VAL A 187 -0.17 18.88 1.76
CA VAL A 187 -0.72 17.81 0.91
C VAL A 187 -1.43 18.40 -0.30
N THR A 188 -2.20 19.46 -0.14
CA THR A 188 -2.88 20.17 -1.24
C THR A 188 -1.89 20.64 -2.29
N GLU A 189 -0.78 21.24 -1.87
CA GLU A 189 0.26 21.72 -2.79
C GLU A 189 0.93 20.57 -3.56
N VAL A 190 1.19 19.45 -2.88
CA VAL A 190 1.73 18.25 -3.54
C VAL A 190 0.76 17.71 -4.59
N LEU A 191 -0.55 17.66 -4.29
CA LEU A 191 -1.57 17.22 -5.23
C LEU A 191 -1.69 18.16 -6.42
N ARG A 192 -1.68 19.48 -6.20
CA ARG A 192 -1.70 20.50 -7.26
C ARG A 192 -0.48 20.42 -8.18
N SER A 193 0.68 20.05 -7.62
CA SER A 193 1.89 19.84 -8.42
C SER A 193 1.90 18.54 -9.24
N GLY A 194 0.77 17.80 -9.28
CA GLY A 194 0.63 16.60 -10.07
C GLY A 194 1.25 15.34 -9.43
N HIS A 195 1.55 15.37 -8.13
CA HIS A 195 2.16 14.24 -7.44
C HIS A 195 1.16 13.50 -6.57
N PRO A 196 1.11 12.15 -6.60
CA PRO A 196 0.24 11.39 -5.73
C PRO A 196 0.71 11.45 -4.27
N VAL A 197 -0.27 11.51 -3.35
CA VAL A 197 -0.02 11.45 -1.91
C VAL A 197 -0.72 10.23 -1.34
N ILE A 198 0.03 9.41 -0.62
CA ILE A 198 -0.45 8.17 0.02
C ILE A 198 -0.80 8.47 1.47
N VAL A 199 -2.04 8.18 1.85
CA VAL A 199 -2.53 8.34 3.22
C VAL A 199 -3.28 7.10 3.69
N PHE A 200 -3.20 6.83 5.00
CA PHE A 200 -3.97 5.80 5.67
C PHE A 200 -5.00 6.48 6.60
N PRO A 201 -6.25 6.71 6.12
CA PRO A 201 -7.21 7.54 6.83
C PRO A 201 -7.73 6.94 8.13
N GLU A 202 -7.50 5.65 8.38
CA GLU A 202 -7.79 4.98 9.65
C GLU A 202 -7.01 5.61 10.81
N GLY A 203 -5.84 6.17 10.51
CA GLY A 203 -4.99 6.86 11.48
C GLY A 203 -4.20 5.94 12.41
N SER A 204 -4.42 4.65 12.37
CA SER A 204 -3.68 3.59 13.08
C SER A 204 -3.64 2.34 12.21
N THR A 205 -2.76 1.41 12.53
CA THR A 205 -2.73 0.07 11.94
C THR A 205 -3.73 -0.85 12.62
N TRP A 206 -4.39 -1.71 11.84
CA TRP A 206 -5.37 -2.70 12.28
C TRP A 206 -4.87 -4.11 11.98
N CYS A 207 -5.47 -5.12 12.59
CA CYS A 207 -5.03 -6.51 12.39
C CYS A 207 -5.41 -7.12 11.03
N GLY A 208 -6.20 -6.42 10.22
CA GLY A 208 -6.71 -6.88 8.93
C GLY A 208 -8.02 -7.68 8.99
N ARG A 209 -8.42 -8.17 10.18
CA ARG A 209 -9.75 -8.76 10.42
C ARG A 209 -10.80 -7.67 10.63
N GLU A 210 -10.39 -6.59 11.27
CA GLU A 210 -11.18 -5.40 11.50
C GLU A 210 -10.55 -4.19 10.81
N SER A 211 -11.29 -3.10 10.68
CA SER A 211 -10.85 -1.85 10.08
C SER A 211 -11.31 -0.65 10.88
N GLY A 212 -10.57 0.44 10.76
CA GLY A 212 -10.92 1.72 11.34
C GLY A 212 -11.79 2.56 10.42
N ARG A 213 -12.50 3.51 11.03
CA ARG A 213 -13.24 4.51 10.26
C ARG A 213 -12.27 5.47 9.57
N PHE A 214 -12.51 5.77 8.30
CA PHE A 214 -11.75 6.77 7.56
C PHE A 214 -12.01 8.19 8.10
N ARG A 215 -10.96 8.82 8.60
CA ARG A 215 -11.00 10.19 9.13
C ARG A 215 -11.00 11.20 7.99
N PRO A 216 -11.98 12.15 7.96
CA PRO A 216 -12.16 13.01 6.78
C PRO A 216 -11.15 14.15 6.64
N ALA A 217 -10.29 14.39 7.62
CA ALA A 217 -9.46 15.59 7.67
C ALA A 217 -8.56 15.76 6.43
N LEU A 218 -7.85 14.70 6.01
CA LEU A 218 -6.92 14.75 4.87
C LEU A 218 -7.63 14.76 3.50
N PHE A 219 -8.89 14.34 3.45
CA PHE A 219 -9.71 14.47 2.23
C PHE A 219 -9.98 15.93 1.87
N GLN A 220 -9.82 16.85 2.83
CA GLN A 220 -9.88 18.28 2.57
C GLN A 220 -8.85 18.71 1.52
N ALA A 221 -7.66 18.10 1.53
CA ALA A 221 -6.62 18.39 0.54
C ALA A 221 -7.05 18.01 -0.89
N ALA A 222 -7.74 16.88 -1.05
CA ALA A 222 -8.29 16.50 -2.36
C ALA A 222 -9.38 17.46 -2.83
N VAL A 223 -10.26 17.91 -1.92
CA VAL A 223 -11.30 18.93 -2.21
C VAL A 223 -10.65 20.25 -2.66
N GLU A 224 -9.62 20.72 -1.95
CA GLU A 224 -8.96 21.99 -2.23
C GLU A 224 -8.09 21.96 -3.50
N ALA A 225 -7.52 20.80 -3.81
CA ALA A 225 -6.72 20.58 -5.00
C ALA A 225 -7.58 20.26 -6.24
N GLY A 226 -8.87 19.95 -6.10
CA GLY A 226 -9.68 19.40 -7.18
C GLY A 226 -9.17 18.03 -7.65
N ALA A 227 -8.52 17.27 -6.74
CA ALA A 227 -7.85 16.03 -7.06
C ALA A 227 -8.77 14.81 -6.86
N PHE A 228 -8.56 13.78 -7.68
CA PHE A 228 -9.21 12.48 -7.48
C PHE A 228 -8.73 11.81 -6.19
N VAL A 229 -9.63 11.04 -5.57
CA VAL A 229 -9.29 10.09 -4.50
C VAL A 229 -9.18 8.71 -5.12
N GLN A 230 -8.04 8.04 -4.94
CA GLN A 230 -7.78 6.70 -5.42
C GLN A 230 -7.85 5.71 -4.25
N PRO A 231 -8.98 4.99 -4.06
CA PRO A 231 -9.06 3.99 -3.03
C PRO A 231 -8.21 2.76 -3.40
N VAL A 232 -7.59 2.13 -2.40
CA VAL A 232 -6.79 0.91 -2.54
C VAL A 232 -7.11 -0.03 -1.39
N THR A 233 -7.32 -1.30 -1.71
CA THR A 233 -7.49 -2.36 -0.71
C THR A 233 -6.20 -3.17 -0.60
N ILE A 234 -5.74 -3.39 0.63
CA ILE A 234 -4.57 -4.23 0.94
C ILE A 234 -5.04 -5.40 1.79
N ARG A 235 -4.75 -6.62 1.33
CA ARG A 235 -5.07 -7.86 2.03
C ARG A 235 -3.85 -8.74 2.14
N TYR A 236 -3.72 -9.41 3.29
CA TYR A 236 -2.66 -10.38 3.50
C TYR A 236 -3.24 -11.78 3.66
N ARG A 237 -2.66 -12.73 2.94
CA ARG A 237 -3.02 -14.13 3.02
C ARG A 237 -1.79 -15.02 2.89
N LEU A 238 -1.96 -16.29 3.17
CA LEU A 238 -0.98 -17.32 2.88
C LEU A 238 -1.15 -17.84 1.44
N ALA A 239 -0.17 -18.55 0.95
CA ALA A 239 -0.20 -19.13 -0.42
C ALA A 239 -1.36 -20.12 -0.63
N ASP A 240 -1.88 -20.71 0.45
CA ASP A 240 -3.07 -21.59 0.43
C ASP A 240 -4.40 -20.83 0.41
N GLY A 241 -4.36 -19.49 0.37
CA GLY A 241 -5.53 -18.62 0.32
C GLY A 241 -6.07 -18.18 1.67
N ARG A 242 -5.63 -18.76 2.78
CA ARG A 242 -6.11 -18.37 4.13
C ARG A 242 -5.67 -16.94 4.48
N PRO A 243 -6.59 -16.08 4.96
CA PRO A 243 -6.21 -14.76 5.48
C PRO A 243 -5.23 -14.90 6.65
N THR A 244 -4.32 -13.95 6.81
CA THR A 244 -3.38 -13.94 7.92
C THR A 244 -3.15 -12.55 8.47
N SER A 245 -3.07 -12.45 9.79
CA SER A 245 -2.67 -11.23 10.52
C SER A 245 -1.16 -11.19 10.82
N ALA A 246 -0.39 -12.19 10.40
CA ALA A 246 1.04 -12.26 10.71
C ALA A 246 1.85 -10.98 10.36
N PRO A 247 1.61 -10.27 9.25
CA PRO A 247 2.32 -9.04 8.95
C PRO A 247 1.77 -7.80 9.68
N ALA A 248 0.66 -7.92 10.41
CA ALA A 248 0.06 -6.76 11.08
C ALA A 248 1.03 -6.16 12.12
N PHE A 249 1.05 -4.83 12.15
CA PHE A 249 1.91 -4.04 13.04
C PHE A 249 1.03 -3.23 14.00
N ILE A 250 0.68 -3.79 15.14
CA ILE A 250 -0.40 -3.33 16.02
C ILE A 250 0.02 -3.21 17.47
N GLY A 251 -0.65 -2.31 18.20
CA GLY A 251 -0.40 -2.10 19.64
C GLY A 251 1.05 -1.73 19.94
N ASP A 252 1.65 -2.43 20.88
CA ASP A 252 3.03 -2.22 21.33
C ASP A 252 4.06 -3.04 20.55
N ASP A 253 3.70 -3.54 19.37
CA ASP A 253 4.59 -4.36 18.53
C ASP A 253 5.82 -3.55 18.10
N GLY A 254 7.00 -4.12 18.35
CA GLY A 254 8.27 -3.51 17.93
C GLY A 254 8.58 -3.81 16.47
N LEU A 255 9.21 -2.86 15.76
CA LEU A 255 9.57 -3.05 14.34
C LEU A 255 10.43 -4.30 14.11
N LEU A 256 11.41 -4.56 14.96
CA LEU A 256 12.29 -5.73 14.83
C LEU A 256 11.53 -7.03 15.07
N THR A 257 10.61 -7.06 16.05
CA THR A 257 9.74 -8.20 16.32
C THR A 257 8.83 -8.48 15.13
N SER A 258 8.20 -7.44 14.59
CA SER A 258 7.37 -7.55 13.39
C SER A 258 8.16 -8.01 12.17
N LEU A 259 9.37 -7.46 11.95
CA LEU A 259 10.25 -7.88 10.88
C LEU A 259 10.64 -9.36 11.01
N ALA A 260 11.05 -9.80 12.21
CA ALA A 260 11.38 -11.20 12.47
C ALA A 260 10.19 -12.14 12.20
N ARG A 261 8.99 -11.72 12.56
CA ARG A 261 7.74 -12.44 12.28
C ARG A 261 7.47 -12.52 10.77
N VAL A 262 7.55 -11.40 10.04
CA VAL A 262 7.32 -11.35 8.58
C VAL A 262 8.27 -12.27 7.83
N VAL A 263 9.58 -12.20 8.10
CA VAL A 263 10.57 -13.04 7.40
C VAL A 263 10.46 -14.52 7.73
N ALA A 264 9.83 -14.87 8.84
CA ALA A 264 9.60 -16.26 9.24
C ALA A 264 8.43 -16.90 8.47
N VAL A 265 7.44 -16.13 8.03
CA VAL A 265 6.26 -16.66 7.35
C VAL A 265 6.63 -17.30 6.01
N ARG A 266 6.12 -18.52 5.79
CA ARG A 266 6.20 -19.21 4.49
C ARG A 266 4.98 -18.86 3.64
N GLY A 267 5.21 -18.37 2.41
CA GLY A 267 4.15 -18.12 1.43
C GLY A 267 3.26 -16.93 1.78
N LEU A 268 3.82 -15.87 2.36
CA LEU A 268 3.09 -14.64 2.57
C LEU A 268 2.78 -13.96 1.24
N VAL A 269 1.51 -13.67 1.00
CA VAL A 269 0.99 -13.00 -0.18
C VAL A 269 0.29 -11.72 0.24
N ALA A 270 0.57 -10.63 -0.45
CA ALA A 270 -0.13 -9.36 -0.33
C ALA A 270 -0.88 -9.05 -1.63
N ASP A 271 -2.19 -8.98 -1.55
CA ASP A 271 -3.06 -8.57 -2.64
C ASP A 271 -3.34 -7.08 -2.49
N VAL A 272 -2.95 -6.29 -3.47
CA VAL A 272 -3.13 -4.83 -3.52
C VAL A 272 -4.01 -4.51 -4.71
N THR A 273 -5.21 -4.03 -4.46
CA THR A 273 -6.19 -3.73 -5.51
C THR A 273 -6.47 -2.23 -5.56
N PHE A 274 -6.16 -1.62 -6.69
CA PHE A 274 -6.52 -0.23 -6.98
C PHE A 274 -7.96 -0.20 -7.51
N LEU A 275 -8.83 0.53 -6.79
CA LEU A 275 -10.26 0.63 -7.10
C LEU A 275 -10.53 1.80 -8.05
N PRO A 276 -11.73 1.93 -8.63
CA PRO A 276 -12.05 3.08 -9.46
C PRO A 276 -11.81 4.40 -8.73
N PRO A 277 -11.16 5.38 -9.36
CA PRO A 277 -10.91 6.67 -8.74
C PRO A 277 -12.24 7.42 -8.52
N ILE A 278 -12.36 8.05 -7.36
CA ILE A 278 -13.50 8.87 -6.98
C ILE A 278 -13.19 10.32 -7.40
N PRO A 279 -14.01 10.96 -8.24
CA PRO A 279 -13.80 12.34 -8.63
C PRO A 279 -13.97 13.29 -7.42
N PRO A 280 -13.39 14.50 -7.49
CA PRO A 280 -13.71 15.51 -6.49
C PRO A 280 -15.20 15.79 -6.49
N PRO A 281 -15.81 16.02 -5.31
CA PRO A 281 -17.25 16.22 -5.22
C PRO A 281 -17.63 17.50 -5.96
N GLY A 282 -18.80 17.47 -6.59
CA GLY A 282 -19.41 18.67 -7.16
C GLY A 282 -19.67 19.75 -6.09
N PRO A 283 -20.28 20.87 -6.47
CA PRO A 283 -20.59 21.95 -5.54
C PRO A 283 -21.33 21.43 -4.30
N GLN A 284 -20.73 21.61 -3.15
CA GLN A 284 -21.31 21.22 -1.86
C GLN A 284 -21.58 22.46 -1.02
N PRO A 285 -22.65 22.46 -0.18
CA PRO A 285 -22.97 23.61 0.68
C PRO A 285 -21.80 23.98 1.62
N THR A 286 -21.00 23.00 2.02
CA THR A 286 -19.85 23.21 2.89
C THR A 286 -18.66 22.34 2.51
N ARG A 287 -17.44 22.87 2.65
CA ARG A 287 -16.19 22.09 2.50
C ARG A 287 -16.14 20.90 3.45
N ALA A 288 -16.73 21.03 4.64
CA ALA A 288 -16.81 19.96 5.62
C ALA A 288 -17.75 18.83 5.18
N GLY A 289 -18.80 19.12 4.44
CA GLY A 289 -19.68 18.13 3.79
C GLY A 289 -18.90 17.35 2.72
N ALA A 290 -18.26 18.06 1.81
CA ALA A 290 -17.49 17.48 0.70
C ALA A 290 -16.42 16.48 1.17
N ARG A 291 -15.58 16.84 2.15
CA ARG A 291 -14.55 15.93 2.67
C ARG A 291 -15.12 14.71 3.38
N ARG A 292 -16.26 14.83 4.07
CA ARG A 292 -16.95 13.71 4.73
C ARG A 292 -17.58 12.75 3.72
N GLU A 293 -18.11 13.27 2.63
CA GLU A 293 -18.63 12.47 1.52
C GLU A 293 -17.53 11.65 0.85
N LEU A 294 -16.42 12.28 0.47
CA LEU A 294 -15.26 11.59 -0.08
C LEU A 294 -14.73 10.49 0.86
N ALA A 295 -14.62 10.78 2.15
CA ALA A 295 -14.15 9.81 3.13
C ALA A 295 -15.08 8.60 3.22
N ARG A 296 -16.41 8.82 3.23
CA ARG A 296 -17.42 7.74 3.26
C ARG A 296 -17.40 6.92 1.96
N ALA A 297 -17.33 7.58 0.82
CA ALA A 297 -17.28 6.90 -0.48
C ALA A 297 -16.00 6.05 -0.62
N ALA A 298 -14.86 6.58 -0.22
CA ALA A 298 -13.58 5.85 -0.24
C ALA A 298 -13.59 4.67 0.73
N GLN A 299 -14.15 4.84 1.94
CA GLN A 299 -14.29 3.74 2.90
C GLN A 299 -15.19 2.64 2.36
N ALA A 300 -16.35 2.99 1.85
CA ALA A 300 -17.30 2.03 1.26
C ALA A 300 -16.67 1.24 0.10
N ALA A 301 -15.89 1.91 -0.77
CA ALA A 301 -15.16 1.25 -1.84
C ALA A 301 -14.14 0.24 -1.31
N VAL A 302 -13.36 0.59 -0.29
CA VAL A 302 -12.34 -0.29 0.31
C VAL A 302 -12.99 -1.46 1.05
N GLU A 303 -14.09 -1.25 1.76
CA GLU A 303 -14.82 -2.29 2.50
C GLU A 303 -15.59 -3.24 1.59
N GLY A 304 -16.13 -2.76 0.47
CA GLY A 304 -16.92 -3.56 -0.47
C GLY A 304 -16.15 -4.70 -1.17
N ILE A 305 -14.83 -4.70 -1.06
CA ILE A 305 -13.96 -5.77 -1.61
C ILE A 305 -13.32 -6.62 -0.49
N ARG A 306 -13.58 -6.32 0.76
CA ARG A 306 -13.04 -7.08 1.91
C ARG A 306 -13.61 -8.47 2.08
#